data_2bfe74185673100140da75ae18b9972b
#
_entry.id   2bfe74185673100140da75ae18b9972b
#
_cell.length_a   1.000
_cell.length_b   1.000
_cell.length_c   1.000
_cell.angle_alpha   90.00
_cell.angle_beta   90.00
_cell.angle_gamma   90.00
#
_symmetry.space_group_name_H-M   'P 1'
#
loop_
_entity.id
_entity.type
_entity.pdbx_description
1 polymer ?
#
loop_
_entity_poly.entity_id
_entity_poly.type
_entity_poly.pdbx_seq_one_letter_code
_entity_poly.pdbx_strand_id
1 'polypeptide(L)'
;MRRAHEEWIEKLIASEFEGEPARMLGCCKEIASRMAKSFDDLELVKGHAICPAPWGKRGHWWCMDSSGEIVDPTAGQFVHGVFFL
;
A
#
# COMPACT_ATOMS: atom_id res chain seq x y z
N MET A 1 11.72 2.86 3.05
CA MET A 1 11.35 1.54 2.52
C MET A 1 12.60 0.80 2.07
N ARG A 2 12.78 -0.44 2.48
CA ARG A 2 13.94 -1.23 2.04
C ARG A 2 13.76 -1.67 0.59
N ARG A 3 14.87 -1.96 -0.09
CA ARG A 3 14.83 -2.44 -1.47
C ARG A 3 14.02 -3.74 -1.62
N ALA A 4 14.11 -4.63 -0.65
CA ALA A 4 13.32 -5.86 -0.66
C ALA A 4 11.81 -5.58 -0.66
N HIS A 5 11.36 -4.54 0.03
CA HIS A 5 9.97 -4.10 0.02
C HIS A 5 9.57 -3.60 -1.37
N GLU A 6 10.42 -2.77 -1.99
CA GLU A 6 10.17 -2.24 -3.32
C GLU A 6 10.08 -3.33 -4.37
N GLU A 7 11.00 -4.29 -4.31
CA GLU A 7 11.01 -5.42 -5.25
C GLU A 7 9.76 -6.28 -5.11
N TRP A 8 9.31 -6.52 -3.87
CA TRP A 8 8.09 -7.27 -3.62
C TRP A 8 6.87 -6.59 -4.27
N ILE A 9 6.77 -5.28 -4.08
CA ILE A 9 5.68 -4.47 -4.65
C ILE A 9 5.72 -4.48 -6.18
N GLU A 10 6.89 -4.23 -6.76
CA GLU A 10 7.06 -4.23 -8.22
C GLU A 10 6.67 -5.56 -8.83
N LYS A 11 7.11 -6.66 -8.21
CA LYS A 11 6.81 -8.01 -8.68
C LYS A 11 5.33 -8.33 -8.59
N LEU A 12 4.68 -7.93 -7.50
CA LEU A 12 3.24 -8.09 -7.32
C LEU A 12 2.47 -7.38 -8.44
N ILE A 13 2.80 -6.11 -8.67
CA ILE A 13 2.12 -5.30 -9.68
C ILE A 13 2.30 -5.90 -11.06
N ALA A 14 3.52 -6.32 -11.38
CA ALA A 14 3.82 -6.92 -12.68
C ALA A 14 3.07 -8.23 -12.90
N SER A 15 3.01 -9.09 -11.88
CA SER A 15 2.45 -10.43 -12.01
C SER A 15 0.93 -10.50 -11.84
N GLU A 16 0.34 -9.65 -10.99
CA GLU A 16 -1.09 -9.75 -10.66
C GLU A 16 -1.92 -8.57 -11.17
N PHE A 17 -1.29 -7.46 -11.50
CA PHE A 17 -1.99 -6.23 -11.92
C PHE A 17 -1.51 -5.71 -13.27
N GLU A 18 -0.90 -6.58 -14.07
CA GLU A 18 -0.47 -6.26 -15.45
C GLU A 18 0.45 -5.04 -15.54
N GLY A 19 1.23 -4.77 -14.50
CA GLY A 19 2.11 -3.61 -14.44
C GLY A 19 1.40 -2.28 -14.17
N GLU A 20 0.10 -2.29 -13.87
CA GLU A 20 -0.70 -1.08 -13.67
C GLU A 20 -1.09 -0.91 -12.20
N PRO A 21 -0.42 -0.02 -11.45
CA PRO A 21 -0.73 0.19 -10.03
C PRO A 21 -2.18 0.59 -9.75
N ALA A 22 -2.83 1.30 -10.67
CA ALA A 22 -4.22 1.72 -10.51
C ALA A 22 -5.19 0.54 -10.40
N ARG A 23 -4.81 -0.63 -10.90
CA ARG A 23 -5.64 -1.84 -10.81
C ARG A 23 -5.72 -2.42 -9.40
N MET A 24 -4.89 -1.93 -8.47
CA MET A 24 -4.94 -2.34 -7.06
C MET A 24 -6.09 -1.69 -6.29
N LEU A 25 -6.88 -0.83 -6.92
CA LEU A 25 -7.99 -0.14 -6.26
C LEU A 25 -8.94 -1.14 -5.60
N GLY A 26 -9.21 -0.94 -4.31
CA GLY A 26 -10.06 -1.83 -3.53
C GLY A 26 -9.36 -3.04 -2.92
N CYS A 27 -8.08 -3.25 -3.19
CA CYS A 27 -7.31 -4.40 -2.72
C CYS A 27 -6.35 -4.09 -1.57
N CYS A 28 -6.43 -2.91 -0.97
CA CYS A 28 -5.44 -2.46 0.01
C CYS A 28 -5.30 -3.39 1.22
N LYS A 29 -6.41 -3.88 1.77
CA LYS A 29 -6.38 -4.79 2.92
C LYS A 29 -5.71 -6.11 2.58
N GLU A 30 -6.10 -6.73 1.47
CA GLU A 30 -5.56 -8.01 1.05
C GLU A 30 -4.06 -7.91 0.77
N ILE A 31 -3.65 -6.91 -0.01
CA ILE A 31 -2.26 -6.75 -0.41
C ILE A 31 -1.38 -6.38 0.78
N ALA A 32 -1.80 -5.45 1.64
CA ALA A 32 -1.06 -5.07 2.83
C ALA A 32 -0.91 -6.25 3.80
N SER A 33 -1.97 -7.06 3.96
CA SER A 33 -1.92 -8.27 4.79
C SER A 33 -0.90 -9.28 4.25
N ARG A 34 -0.89 -9.49 2.94
CA ARG A 34 0.07 -10.39 2.29
C ARG A 34 1.51 -9.91 2.48
N MET A 35 1.72 -8.62 2.36
CA MET A 35 3.04 -8.03 2.54
C MET A 35 3.52 -8.16 3.98
N ALA A 36 2.65 -7.86 4.95
CA ALA A 36 2.98 -8.00 6.37
C ALA A 36 3.34 -9.44 6.75
N LYS A 37 2.71 -10.43 6.12
CA LYS A 37 3.05 -11.83 6.33
C LYS A 37 4.37 -12.24 5.66
N SER A 38 4.78 -11.51 4.63
CA SER A 38 6.00 -11.81 3.87
C SER A 38 7.25 -11.22 4.51
N PHE A 39 7.12 -10.26 5.40
CA PHE A 39 8.23 -9.56 6.04
C PHE A 39 8.02 -9.46 7.55
N ASP A 40 8.97 -10.00 8.32
CA ASP A 40 8.91 -9.97 9.79
C ASP A 40 9.02 -8.56 10.37
N ASP A 41 9.62 -7.64 9.62
CA ASP A 41 9.80 -6.26 10.06
C ASP A 41 8.60 -5.34 9.78
N LEU A 42 7.55 -5.89 9.18
CA LEU A 42 6.35 -5.13 8.85
C LEU A 42 5.16 -5.56 9.69
N GLU A 43 4.34 -4.58 10.09
CA GLU A 43 3.06 -4.85 10.70
C GLU A 43 1.93 -4.19 9.90
N LEU A 44 0.76 -4.81 9.93
CA LEU A 44 -0.43 -4.31 9.24
C LEU A 44 -1.07 -3.19 10.05
N VAL A 45 -1.37 -2.08 9.39
CA VAL A 45 -1.99 -0.91 10.00
C VAL A 45 -3.27 -0.55 9.25
N LYS A 46 -4.32 -0.28 10.01
CA LYS A 46 -5.57 0.27 9.48
C LYS A 46 -5.69 1.73 9.86
N GLY A 47 -6.01 2.56 8.91
CA GLY A 47 -6.22 3.99 9.14
C GLY A 47 -7.05 4.61 8.02
N HIS A 48 -6.71 5.83 7.68
CA HIS A 48 -7.42 6.58 6.65
C HIS A 48 -6.45 7.26 5.71
N ALA A 49 -6.86 7.40 4.45
CA ALA A 49 -6.18 8.21 3.46
C ALA A 49 -7.10 9.36 3.07
N ILE A 50 -6.52 10.52 2.84
CA ILE A 50 -7.26 11.67 2.32
C ILE A 50 -6.96 11.73 0.83
N CYS A 51 -8.01 11.62 0.04
CA CYS A 51 -7.91 11.67 -1.42
C CYS A 51 -8.47 13.00 -1.92
N PRO A 52 -8.04 13.46 -3.11
CA PRO A 52 -8.63 14.64 -3.71
C PRO A 52 -10.15 14.49 -3.91
N ALA A 53 -10.89 15.59 -3.87
CA ALA A 53 -12.32 15.55 -4.18
C ALA A 53 -12.55 14.85 -5.54
N PRO A 54 -13.64 14.07 -5.69
CA PRO A 54 -14.78 13.93 -4.76
C PRO A 54 -14.62 12.82 -3.70
N TRP A 55 -13.51 12.10 -3.69
CA TRP A 55 -13.39 10.89 -2.83
C TRP A 55 -13.22 11.21 -1.34
N GLY A 56 -12.52 12.26 -1.00
CA GLY A 56 -12.34 12.67 0.39
C GLY A 56 -11.63 11.66 1.26
N LYS A 57 -12.05 11.54 2.52
CA LYS A 57 -11.45 10.62 3.49
C LYS A 57 -11.94 9.20 3.28
N ARG A 58 -11.01 8.25 3.16
CA ARG A 58 -11.34 6.83 2.95
C ARG A 58 -10.57 5.96 3.91
N GLY A 59 -11.19 4.85 4.32
CA GLY A 59 -10.50 3.80 5.05
C GLY A 59 -9.40 3.20 4.19
N HIS A 60 -8.23 2.95 4.79
CA HIS A 60 -7.08 2.45 4.07
C HIS A 60 -6.23 1.54 4.96
N TRP A 61 -5.57 0.56 4.34
CA TRP A 61 -4.66 -0.37 5.00
C TRP A 61 -3.28 -0.22 4.41
N TRP A 62 -2.26 -0.25 5.26
CA TRP A 62 -0.86 -0.22 4.84
C TRP A 62 0.01 -0.99 5.81
N CYS A 63 1.31 -1.03 5.56
CA CYS A 63 2.28 -1.62 6.47
C CYS A 63 3.14 -0.53 7.11
N MET A 64 3.70 -0.84 8.26
CA MET A 64 4.63 0.03 8.96
C MET A 64 5.79 -0.82 9.44
N ASP A 65 7.02 -0.32 9.29
CA ASP A 65 8.19 -1.02 9.76
C ASP A 65 8.48 -0.71 11.24
N SER A 66 9.50 -1.37 11.80
CA SER A 66 9.85 -1.21 13.21
C SER A 66 10.35 0.19 13.58
N SER A 67 10.74 0.99 12.60
CA SER A 67 11.15 2.39 12.81
C SER A 67 9.97 3.37 12.74
N GLY A 68 8.77 2.88 12.41
CA GLY A 68 7.59 3.70 12.22
C GLY A 68 7.44 4.27 10.82
N GLU A 69 8.27 3.84 9.87
CA GLU A 69 8.14 4.27 8.49
C GLU A 69 6.98 3.55 7.80
N ILE A 70 6.18 4.31 7.05
CA ILE A 70 5.06 3.76 6.29
C ILE A 70 5.57 3.04 5.05
N VAL A 71 5.09 1.81 4.87
CA VAL A 71 5.34 1.00 3.69
C VAL A 71 3.99 0.62 3.10
N ASP A 72 3.56 1.35 2.09
CA ASP A 72 2.23 1.15 1.48
C ASP A 72 2.34 0.51 0.10
N PRO A 73 2.05 -0.80 0.00
CA PRO A 73 2.16 -1.50 -1.28
C PRO A 73 1.14 -1.04 -2.32
N THR A 74 0.04 -0.42 -1.89
CA THR A 74 -1.03 0.01 -2.80
C THR A 74 -1.10 1.52 -3.01
N ALA A 75 -0.08 2.27 -2.58
CA ALA A 75 -0.05 3.72 -2.76
C ALA A 75 -0.20 4.13 -4.22
N GLY A 76 0.32 3.33 -5.15
CA GLY A 76 0.24 3.59 -6.58
C GLY A 76 -1.15 3.51 -7.19
N GLN A 77 -2.17 3.03 -6.44
CA GLN A 77 -3.55 3.01 -6.93
C GLN A 77 -4.14 4.43 -7.04
N PHE A 78 -3.54 5.38 -6.33
CA PHE A 78 -4.02 6.76 -6.33
C PHE A 78 -3.24 7.57 -7.36
N VAL A 79 -3.95 8.18 -8.30
CA VAL A 79 -3.35 8.97 -9.37
C VAL A 79 -2.82 10.30 -8.86
N HIS A 80 -3.46 10.86 -7.83
CA HIS A 80 -3.06 12.10 -7.18
C HIS A 80 -2.67 11.81 -5.74
N GLY A 81 -1.76 12.56 -5.18
CA GLY A 81 -1.17 12.30 -3.89
C GLY A 81 -2.17 11.87 -2.80
N VAL A 82 -1.73 10.95 -1.94
CA VAL A 82 -2.50 10.45 -0.81
C VAL A 82 -1.82 10.91 0.47
N PHE A 83 -2.61 11.41 1.42
CA PHE A 83 -2.12 11.83 2.72
C PHE A 83 -2.58 10.82 3.78
N PHE A 84 -1.66 10.32 4.57
CA PHE A 84 -1.94 9.36 5.64
C PHE A 84 -2.13 10.08 6.97
N LEU A 85 -3.13 9.64 7.71
CA LEU A 85 -3.44 10.18 9.03
C LEU A 85 -3.12 9.16 10.13
#